data_6f2062659e26954cf153ec01ccd4994b
#
_entry.id   6f2062659e26954cf153ec01ccd4994b
#
_cell.length_a   1.000
_cell.length_b   1.000
_cell.length_c   1.000
_cell.angle_alpha   90.00
_cell.angle_beta   90.00
_cell.angle_gamma   90.00
#
_symmetry.space_group_name_H-M   'P 1'
#
loop_
_entity.id
_entity.type
_entity.pdbx_description
1 polymer ?
#
loop_
_entity_poly.entity_id
_entity_poly.type
_entity_poly.pdbx_seq_one_letter_code
_entity_poly.pdbx_strand_id
1 'polypeptide(L)'
;MKKTLMIITAILTTLGFAFAQTTTATDFTTDDCNGVSHHLFDELDNGNVIVIAWVMPCLTCATYGLPAYTAVQTFATSDSGRVHFYMADDNGTTACSTITNWAIAEVMPLSTTFSSSDIDMTDYGDYGMPKVVVLGGNDHHIYYNNNDNKITFLSVQAAINDALNAPLGIEQAGENNFQLSSYPNPVNNILNVSYTKDQSEKITFNIIDVLGKIVIQEKELTTSIDVSSLKNGNYFLKVSSKTSSESIPFSVNH
;
A
#
# COMPACT_ATOMS: atom_id res chain seq x y z
N MET A 1 2.73 -66.99 -27.03
CA MET A 1 2.13 -65.71 -27.41
C MET A 1 1.82 -64.96 -26.15
N LYS A 2 2.71 -64.03 -25.75
CA LYS A 2 2.52 -63.18 -24.55
C LYS A 2 1.90 -61.84 -25.01
N LYS A 3 0.68 -61.55 -24.54
CA LYS A 3 0.02 -60.25 -24.77
C LYS A 3 0.53 -59.24 -23.74
N THR A 4 1.27 -58.24 -24.18
CA THR A 4 1.72 -57.11 -23.35
C THR A 4 0.58 -56.10 -23.26
N LEU A 5 0.02 -55.92 -22.08
CA LEU A 5 -1.01 -54.91 -21.79
C LEU A 5 -0.31 -53.57 -21.51
N MET A 6 -0.49 -52.60 -22.38
CA MET A 6 0.05 -51.27 -22.28
C MET A 6 -0.95 -50.39 -21.49
N ILE A 7 -0.63 -50.06 -20.24
CA ILE A 7 -1.43 -49.16 -19.41
C ILE A 7 -0.98 -47.74 -19.74
N ILE A 8 -1.83 -46.98 -20.42
CA ILE A 8 -1.64 -45.54 -20.63
C ILE A 8 -2.21 -44.82 -19.43
N THR A 9 -1.33 -44.33 -18.56
CA THR A 9 -1.72 -43.45 -17.43
C THR A 9 -1.87 -42.02 -17.94
N ALA A 10 -3.10 -41.58 -18.13
CA ALA A 10 -3.39 -40.18 -18.45
C ALA A 10 -3.17 -39.30 -17.18
N ILE A 11 -2.10 -38.54 -17.19
CA ILE A 11 -1.86 -37.49 -16.15
C ILE A 11 -2.76 -36.32 -16.50
N LEU A 12 -3.87 -36.20 -15.77
CA LEU A 12 -4.76 -35.04 -15.83
C LEU A 12 -4.10 -33.89 -15.00
N THR A 13 -3.36 -32.99 -15.67
CA THR A 13 -2.87 -31.76 -15.05
C THR A 13 -4.05 -30.80 -14.89
N THR A 14 -4.60 -30.70 -13.69
CA THR A 14 -5.53 -29.64 -13.34
C THR A 14 -4.71 -28.35 -13.28
N LEU A 15 -4.84 -27.49 -14.28
CA LEU A 15 -4.44 -26.09 -14.19
C LEU A 15 -5.38 -25.41 -13.17
N GLY A 16 -4.95 -25.34 -11.93
CA GLY A 16 -5.57 -24.46 -10.95
C GLY A 16 -5.29 -23.02 -11.37
N PHE A 17 -6.32 -22.29 -11.77
CA PHE A 17 -6.23 -20.83 -11.86
C PHE A 17 -6.08 -20.30 -10.42
N ALA A 18 -4.86 -20.00 -10.01
CA ALA A 18 -4.65 -19.19 -8.82
C ALA A 18 -5.06 -17.76 -9.21
N PHE A 19 -6.22 -17.31 -8.77
CA PHE A 19 -6.52 -15.89 -8.78
C PHE A 19 -5.54 -15.25 -7.81
N ALA A 20 -4.66 -14.40 -8.33
CA ALA A 20 -3.80 -13.58 -7.49
C ALA A 20 -4.73 -12.68 -6.65
N GLN A 21 -4.68 -12.82 -5.32
CA GLN A 21 -5.35 -11.90 -4.42
C GLN A 21 -4.79 -10.50 -4.71
N THR A 22 -5.65 -9.52 -4.92
CA THR A 22 -5.22 -8.12 -5.07
C THR A 22 -4.44 -7.72 -3.82
N THR A 23 -3.27 -7.14 -4.00
CA THR A 23 -2.41 -6.68 -2.90
C THR A 23 -2.59 -5.19 -2.60
N THR A 24 -3.32 -4.48 -3.47
CA THR A 24 -3.56 -3.03 -3.42
C THR A 24 -5.05 -2.78 -3.25
N ALA A 25 -5.40 -1.82 -2.41
CA ALA A 25 -6.79 -1.38 -2.18
C ALA A 25 -7.40 -0.77 -3.45
N THR A 26 -8.72 -0.85 -3.55
CA THR A 26 -9.51 -0.10 -4.54
C THR A 26 -9.95 1.21 -3.92
N ASP A 27 -9.72 2.32 -4.63
CA ASP A 27 -10.10 3.66 -4.16
C ASP A 27 -11.61 3.88 -4.22
N PHE A 28 -12.09 4.70 -3.29
CA PHE A 28 -13.48 5.19 -3.32
C PHE A 28 -13.57 6.60 -2.75
N THR A 29 -14.61 7.32 -3.16
CA THR A 29 -15.06 8.56 -2.52
C THR A 29 -16.53 8.46 -2.24
N THR A 30 -16.94 8.50 -0.97
CA THR A 30 -18.34 8.40 -0.56
C THR A 30 -18.58 9.06 0.79
N ASP A 31 -19.84 9.41 1.06
CA ASP A 31 -20.23 9.97 2.35
C ASP A 31 -20.55 8.85 3.34
N ASP A 32 -20.15 9.05 4.60
CA ASP A 32 -20.58 8.19 5.70
C ASP A 32 -22.05 8.45 6.07
N CYS A 33 -22.59 7.67 7.00
CA CYS A 33 -23.96 7.80 7.46
C CYS A 33 -24.25 9.10 8.23
N ASN A 34 -23.22 9.91 8.53
CA ASN A 34 -23.36 11.25 9.13
C ASN A 34 -23.24 12.37 8.08
N GLY A 35 -22.99 12.02 6.81
CA GLY A 35 -22.79 12.97 5.72
C GLY A 35 -21.40 13.58 5.66
N VAL A 36 -20.40 12.91 6.24
CA VAL A 36 -18.98 13.28 6.11
C VAL A 36 -18.40 12.53 4.91
N SER A 37 -17.76 13.27 4.01
CA SER A 37 -17.13 12.68 2.81
C SER A 37 -15.78 12.08 3.15
N HIS A 38 -15.52 10.86 2.67
CA HIS A 38 -14.29 10.11 2.82
C HIS A 38 -13.72 9.77 1.46
N HIS A 39 -12.41 10.00 1.28
CA HIS A 39 -11.65 9.57 0.12
C HIS A 39 -10.53 8.62 0.62
N LEU A 40 -10.65 7.34 0.29
CA LEU A 40 -9.80 6.30 0.90
C LEU A 40 -8.31 6.58 0.69
N PHE A 41 -7.89 6.86 -0.54
CA PHE A 41 -6.46 7.04 -0.83
C PHE A 41 -5.88 8.28 -0.16
N ASP A 42 -6.62 9.38 -0.07
CA ASP A 42 -6.16 10.56 0.68
C ASP A 42 -5.94 10.24 2.16
N GLU A 43 -6.79 9.40 2.74
CA GLU A 43 -6.65 9.00 4.15
C GLU A 43 -5.43 8.09 4.34
N LEU A 44 -5.19 7.13 3.44
CA LEU A 44 -4.02 6.24 3.48
C LEU A 44 -2.72 7.02 3.25
N ASP A 45 -2.71 7.97 2.31
CA ASP A 45 -1.57 8.86 2.01
C ASP A 45 -1.24 9.77 3.20
N ASN A 46 -2.23 10.14 4.02
CA ASN A 46 -2.03 10.85 5.27
C ASN A 46 -1.49 9.95 6.41
N GLY A 47 -1.19 8.68 6.12
CA GLY A 47 -0.62 7.73 7.07
C GLY A 47 -1.64 7.09 8.00
N ASN A 48 -2.92 7.13 7.65
CA ASN A 48 -3.96 6.43 8.37
C ASN A 48 -3.97 4.93 8.00
N VAL A 49 -4.50 4.12 8.92
CA VAL A 49 -4.81 2.72 8.70
C VAL A 49 -6.32 2.56 8.76
N ILE A 50 -6.90 2.04 7.69
CA ILE A 50 -8.34 1.85 7.56
C ILE A 50 -8.67 0.37 7.65
N VAL A 51 -9.50 0.01 8.63
CA VAL A 51 -10.06 -1.35 8.78
C VAL A 51 -11.49 -1.32 8.29
N ILE A 52 -11.78 -1.96 7.16
CA ILE A 52 -13.13 -2.03 6.61
C ILE A 52 -13.73 -3.39 6.97
N ALA A 53 -14.93 -3.37 7.56
CA ALA A 53 -15.74 -4.54 7.81
C ALA A 53 -17.05 -4.44 7.03
N TRP A 54 -17.26 -5.32 6.04
CA TRP A 54 -18.55 -5.46 5.39
C TRP A 54 -19.45 -6.34 6.23
N VAL A 55 -20.61 -5.84 6.50
CA VAL A 55 -21.59 -6.48 7.37
C VAL A 55 -23.00 -6.44 6.79
N MET A 56 -23.77 -7.44 7.13
CA MET A 56 -25.22 -7.39 7.07
C MET A 56 -25.70 -7.43 8.53
N PRO A 57 -26.69 -6.62 8.95
CA PRO A 57 -27.16 -6.63 10.34
C PRO A 57 -27.65 -8.00 10.79
N CYS A 58 -26.73 -8.85 11.25
CA CYS A 58 -26.97 -10.22 11.71
C CYS A 58 -25.99 -10.63 12.81
N LEU A 59 -26.34 -11.69 13.57
CA LEU A 59 -25.53 -12.19 14.69
C LEU A 59 -24.14 -12.68 14.26
N THR A 60 -24.02 -13.34 13.11
CA THR A 60 -22.73 -13.84 12.60
C THR A 60 -21.79 -12.67 12.30
N CYS A 61 -22.29 -11.61 11.69
CA CYS A 61 -21.51 -10.40 11.41
C CYS A 61 -21.04 -9.72 12.71
N ALA A 62 -21.88 -9.68 13.74
CA ALA A 62 -21.47 -9.20 15.07
C ALA A 62 -20.38 -10.07 15.69
N THR A 63 -20.55 -11.40 15.66
CA THR A 63 -19.61 -12.35 16.28
C THR A 63 -18.20 -12.23 15.73
N TYR A 64 -18.04 -12.07 14.43
CA TYR A 64 -16.71 -12.00 13.78
C TYR A 64 -16.26 -10.58 13.46
N GLY A 65 -17.17 -9.58 13.41
CA GLY A 65 -16.82 -8.16 13.26
C GLY A 65 -16.28 -7.53 14.56
N LEU A 66 -16.83 -7.92 15.71
CA LEU A 66 -16.43 -7.37 17.01
C LEU A 66 -14.94 -7.59 17.34
N PRO A 67 -14.29 -8.74 17.06
CA PRO A 67 -12.85 -8.89 17.22
C PRO A 67 -12.02 -7.87 16.43
N ALA A 68 -12.41 -7.55 15.19
CA ALA A 68 -11.73 -6.56 14.37
C ALA A 68 -11.93 -5.14 14.94
N TYR A 69 -13.16 -4.78 15.30
CA TYR A 69 -13.45 -3.52 15.98
C TYR A 69 -12.64 -3.37 17.27
N THR A 70 -12.59 -4.40 18.11
CA THR A 70 -11.84 -4.39 19.37
C THR A 70 -10.34 -4.23 19.13
N ALA A 71 -9.80 -4.83 18.07
CA ALA A 71 -8.40 -4.66 17.70
C ALA A 71 -8.09 -3.18 17.36
N VAL A 72 -8.94 -2.49 16.60
CA VAL A 72 -8.81 -1.07 16.32
C VAL A 72 -8.79 -0.23 17.58
N GLN A 73 -9.68 -0.53 18.56
CA GLN A 73 -9.76 0.24 19.80
C GLN A 73 -8.48 0.17 20.65
N THR A 74 -7.63 -0.85 20.49
CA THR A 74 -6.35 -0.93 21.21
C THR A 74 -5.35 0.15 20.79
N PHE A 75 -5.54 0.77 19.61
CA PHE A 75 -4.68 1.83 19.09
C PHE A 75 -5.17 3.25 19.41
N ALA A 76 -6.32 3.38 20.05
CA ALA A 76 -6.94 4.68 20.36
C ALA A 76 -6.04 5.63 21.19
N THR A 77 -5.09 5.09 21.96
CA THR A 77 -4.17 5.88 22.80
C THR A 77 -2.79 6.01 22.17
N SER A 78 -2.22 4.92 21.62
CA SER A 78 -0.86 4.90 21.04
C SER A 78 -0.79 5.64 19.71
N ASP A 79 -1.84 5.49 18.88
CA ASP A 79 -1.92 6.01 17.51
C ASP A 79 -3.22 6.79 17.31
N SER A 80 -3.47 7.71 18.24
CA SER A 80 -4.72 8.48 18.32
C SER A 80 -5.04 9.17 16.99
N GLY A 81 -6.21 8.83 16.43
CA GLY A 81 -6.70 9.41 15.19
C GLY A 81 -6.08 8.86 13.90
N ARG A 82 -5.24 7.82 13.99
CA ARG A 82 -4.63 7.19 12.80
C ARG A 82 -5.25 5.85 12.39
N VAL A 83 -5.95 5.19 13.30
CA VAL A 83 -6.56 3.87 13.01
C VAL A 83 -8.07 4.02 13.07
N HIS A 84 -8.75 3.75 11.96
CA HIS A 84 -10.19 3.93 11.81
C HIS A 84 -10.88 2.59 11.52
N PHE A 85 -12.09 2.43 12.06
CA PHE A 85 -12.94 1.27 11.79
C PHE A 85 -14.14 1.70 10.94
N TYR A 86 -14.18 1.25 9.71
CA TYR A 86 -15.24 1.48 8.74
C TYR A 86 -16.17 0.27 8.69
N MET A 87 -17.43 0.48 8.94
CA MET A 87 -18.47 -0.55 8.84
C MET A 87 -19.33 -0.26 7.63
N ALA A 88 -19.14 -1.05 6.58
CA ALA A 88 -19.85 -0.90 5.33
C ALA A 88 -21.01 -1.92 5.22
N ASP A 89 -22.16 -1.48 4.70
CA ASP A 89 -23.21 -2.40 4.27
C ASP A 89 -22.71 -3.26 3.11
N ASP A 90 -23.08 -4.53 3.09
CA ASP A 90 -22.58 -5.52 2.12
C ASP A 90 -22.90 -5.17 0.66
N ASN A 91 -23.96 -4.43 0.42
CA ASN A 91 -24.42 -4.05 -0.93
C ASN A 91 -24.90 -2.59 -1.05
N GLY A 92 -24.71 -1.77 -0.03
CA GLY A 92 -25.05 -0.36 -0.02
C GLY A 92 -26.56 -0.04 -0.05
N THR A 93 -27.43 -0.96 0.34
CA THR A 93 -28.88 -0.79 0.27
C THR A 93 -29.57 -0.69 1.64
N THR A 94 -28.91 -1.05 2.72
CA THR A 94 -29.43 -0.94 4.07
C THR A 94 -29.44 0.51 4.53
N ALA A 95 -30.56 0.99 5.07
CA ALA A 95 -30.63 2.37 5.55
C ALA A 95 -29.56 2.69 6.60
N CYS A 96 -28.92 3.84 6.49
CA CYS A 96 -27.87 4.32 7.41
C CYS A 96 -28.26 4.20 8.89
N SER A 97 -29.50 4.58 9.24
CA SER A 97 -30.01 4.44 10.61
C SER A 97 -30.04 2.99 11.09
N THR A 98 -30.26 2.02 10.20
CA THR A 98 -30.29 0.60 10.55
C THR A 98 -28.88 0.11 10.88
N ILE A 99 -27.88 0.41 10.04
CA ILE A 99 -26.48 0.00 10.26
C ILE A 99 -25.92 0.67 11.51
N THR A 100 -26.13 1.97 11.67
CA THR A 100 -25.64 2.71 12.83
C THR A 100 -26.25 2.21 14.14
N ASN A 101 -27.57 1.99 14.18
CA ASN A 101 -28.22 1.46 15.37
C ASN A 101 -27.77 0.02 15.68
N TRP A 102 -27.58 -0.80 14.66
CA TRP A 102 -27.05 -2.16 14.82
C TRP A 102 -25.63 -2.15 15.36
N ALA A 103 -24.73 -1.29 14.83
CA ALA A 103 -23.36 -1.15 15.34
C ALA A 103 -23.34 -0.79 16.85
N ILE A 104 -24.22 0.13 17.27
CA ILE A 104 -24.35 0.51 18.69
C ILE A 104 -24.86 -0.67 19.52
N ALA A 105 -25.88 -1.39 19.05
CA ALA A 105 -26.47 -2.53 19.74
C ALA A 105 -25.47 -3.68 19.92
N GLU A 106 -24.57 -3.89 18.93
CA GLU A 106 -23.55 -4.94 18.96
C GLU A 106 -22.21 -4.46 19.57
N VAL A 107 -22.24 -3.39 20.35
CA VAL A 107 -21.09 -2.85 21.12
C VAL A 107 -19.94 -2.35 20.25
N MET A 108 -20.25 -1.81 19.09
CA MET A 108 -19.30 -1.17 18.15
C MET A 108 -19.64 0.31 17.89
N PRO A 109 -19.85 1.16 18.94
CA PRO A 109 -20.42 2.50 18.78
C PRO A 109 -19.48 3.52 18.14
N LEU A 110 -18.17 3.24 18.02
CA LEU A 110 -17.19 4.12 17.40
C LEU A 110 -16.89 3.74 15.94
N SER A 111 -17.75 2.93 15.33
CA SER A 111 -17.65 2.62 13.90
C SER A 111 -18.10 3.82 13.06
N THR A 112 -17.30 4.18 12.04
CA THR A 112 -17.79 5.02 10.95
C THR A 112 -18.62 4.14 10.01
N THR A 113 -19.90 4.40 9.90
CA THR A 113 -20.84 3.52 9.18
C THR A 113 -21.13 4.05 7.79
N PHE A 114 -21.22 3.13 6.80
CA PHE A 114 -21.47 3.45 5.40
C PHE A 114 -22.59 2.59 4.84
N SER A 115 -23.46 3.21 4.05
CA SER A 115 -24.45 2.55 3.21
C SER A 115 -24.24 3.04 1.78
N SER A 116 -23.23 2.53 1.12
CA SER A 116 -22.85 2.95 -0.23
C SER A 116 -22.34 1.75 -1.03
N SER A 117 -22.75 1.69 -2.30
CA SER A 117 -22.23 0.71 -3.26
C SER A 117 -20.82 1.03 -3.77
N ASP A 118 -20.28 2.21 -3.44
CA ASP A 118 -18.92 2.61 -3.83
C ASP A 118 -17.85 1.88 -3.01
N ILE A 119 -18.24 1.29 -1.87
CA ILE A 119 -17.35 0.45 -1.05
C ILE A 119 -17.70 -1.02 -1.33
N ASP A 120 -17.20 -1.55 -2.46
CA ASP A 120 -17.56 -2.89 -2.91
C ASP A 120 -16.66 -3.96 -2.30
N MET A 121 -17.24 -4.92 -1.60
CA MET A 121 -16.56 -6.08 -1.03
C MET A 121 -15.88 -6.95 -2.10
N THR A 122 -16.43 -6.98 -3.32
CA THR A 122 -15.91 -7.83 -4.42
C THR A 122 -14.59 -7.35 -4.98
N ASP A 123 -14.21 -6.08 -4.75
CA ASP A 123 -12.88 -5.55 -5.06
C ASP A 123 -11.77 -6.26 -4.27
N TYR A 124 -12.14 -6.90 -3.17
CA TYR A 124 -11.25 -7.62 -2.28
C TYR A 124 -11.41 -9.14 -2.38
N GLY A 125 -11.97 -9.65 -3.47
CA GLY A 125 -12.10 -11.07 -3.80
C GLY A 125 -13.47 -11.65 -3.42
N ASP A 126 -13.51 -12.94 -3.07
CA ASP A 126 -14.77 -13.67 -2.89
C ASP A 126 -15.70 -13.07 -1.84
N TYR A 127 -17.01 -13.19 -2.08
CA TYR A 127 -18.05 -12.90 -1.10
C TYR A 127 -17.87 -13.73 0.17
N GLY A 128 -18.12 -13.11 1.31
CA GLY A 128 -18.15 -13.80 2.60
C GLY A 128 -18.45 -12.79 3.71
N MET A 129 -19.34 -13.10 4.64
CA MET A 129 -19.82 -12.15 5.63
C MET A 129 -19.70 -12.65 7.07
N PRO A 130 -19.10 -11.83 7.93
CA PRO A 130 -18.44 -10.57 7.62
C PRO A 130 -17.14 -10.79 6.82
N LYS A 131 -16.76 -9.78 6.04
CA LYS A 131 -15.42 -9.66 5.46
C LYS A 131 -14.69 -8.52 6.14
N VAL A 132 -13.41 -8.70 6.44
CA VAL A 132 -12.57 -7.64 7.02
C VAL A 132 -11.29 -7.51 6.22
N VAL A 133 -10.93 -6.26 5.88
CA VAL A 133 -9.62 -5.90 5.34
C VAL A 133 -8.94 -4.87 6.24
N VAL A 134 -7.61 -4.86 6.25
CA VAL A 134 -6.78 -3.82 6.86
C VAL A 134 -5.94 -3.20 5.74
N LEU A 135 -6.08 -1.89 5.57
CA LEU A 135 -5.48 -1.10 4.51
C LEU A 135 -4.53 -0.06 5.11
N GLY A 136 -3.41 0.20 4.47
CA GLY A 136 -2.45 1.19 4.94
C GLY A 136 -1.29 1.39 3.98
N GLY A 137 -0.39 2.32 4.35
CA GLY A 137 0.79 2.67 3.57
C GLY A 137 0.46 3.52 2.33
N ASN A 138 1.44 4.26 1.84
CA ASN A 138 1.30 5.10 0.63
C ASN A 138 1.22 4.28 -0.66
N ASP A 139 1.49 2.98 -0.58
CA ASP A 139 1.25 2.02 -1.67
C ASP A 139 -0.15 1.39 -1.60
N HIS A 140 -0.98 1.88 -0.68
CA HIS A 140 -2.37 1.45 -0.46
C HIS A 140 -2.49 -0.06 -0.27
N HIS A 141 -1.54 -0.65 0.47
CA HIS A 141 -1.39 -2.09 0.60
C HIS A 141 -2.50 -2.73 1.45
N ILE A 142 -2.87 -3.97 1.10
CA ILE A 142 -3.82 -4.81 1.85
C ILE A 142 -3.02 -5.70 2.81
N TYR A 143 -2.97 -5.35 4.09
CA TYR A 143 -2.26 -6.10 5.14
C TYR A 143 -3.04 -7.30 5.66
N TYR A 144 -4.36 -7.27 5.49
CA TYR A 144 -5.26 -8.33 5.92
C TYR A 144 -6.49 -8.40 5.03
N ASN A 145 -6.94 -9.61 4.71
CA ASN A 145 -8.16 -9.83 3.95
C ASN A 145 -8.70 -11.23 4.26
N ASN A 146 -9.72 -11.31 5.09
CA ASN A 146 -10.35 -12.56 5.47
C ASN A 146 -11.84 -12.43 5.76
N ASN A 147 -12.52 -13.58 5.75
CA ASN A 147 -13.95 -13.72 5.96
C ASN A 147 -14.25 -14.59 7.18
N ASP A 148 -15.41 -14.41 7.78
CA ASP A 148 -16.02 -15.29 8.79
C ASP A 148 -15.09 -15.62 9.98
N ASN A 149 -15.00 -16.87 10.34
CA ASN A 149 -14.25 -17.39 11.50
C ASN A 149 -12.73 -17.25 11.39
N LYS A 150 -12.22 -16.80 10.26
CA LYS A 150 -10.79 -16.45 10.08
C LYS A 150 -10.46 -15.06 10.65
N ILE A 151 -11.49 -14.24 10.89
CA ILE A 151 -11.31 -12.91 11.48
C ILE A 151 -11.06 -13.09 12.99
N THR A 152 -9.84 -12.78 13.44
CA THR A 152 -9.46 -12.84 14.84
C THR A 152 -8.87 -11.51 15.30
N PHE A 153 -9.04 -11.21 16.57
CA PHE A 153 -8.44 -10.04 17.21
C PHE A 153 -6.93 -9.94 16.94
N LEU A 154 -6.20 -11.03 17.18
CA LEU A 154 -4.73 -11.03 17.03
C LEU A 154 -4.27 -10.83 15.58
N SER A 155 -4.97 -11.44 14.62
CA SER A 155 -4.61 -11.29 13.21
C SER A 155 -4.84 -9.86 12.70
N VAL A 156 -5.95 -9.25 13.09
CA VAL A 156 -6.26 -7.86 12.73
C VAL A 156 -5.30 -6.89 13.42
N GLN A 157 -5.04 -7.09 14.72
CA GLN A 157 -4.09 -6.27 15.47
C GLN A 157 -2.68 -6.33 14.88
N ALA A 158 -2.21 -7.52 14.52
CA ALA A 158 -0.91 -7.69 13.86
C ALA A 158 -0.85 -6.93 12.52
N ALA A 159 -1.88 -7.06 11.68
CA ALA A 159 -1.96 -6.36 10.41
C ALA A 159 -2.00 -4.83 10.57
N ILE A 160 -2.70 -4.30 11.58
CA ILE A 160 -2.68 -2.87 11.89
C ILE A 160 -1.27 -2.43 12.30
N ASN A 161 -0.57 -3.19 13.15
CA ASN A 161 0.81 -2.89 13.52
C ASN A 161 1.74 -2.88 12.28
N ASP A 162 1.60 -3.86 11.39
CA ASP A 162 2.40 -3.92 10.16
C ASP A 162 2.11 -2.70 9.26
N ALA A 163 0.85 -2.30 9.12
CA ALA A 163 0.44 -1.11 8.37
C ALA A 163 0.96 0.20 8.98
N LEU A 164 0.92 0.35 10.31
CA LEU A 164 1.44 1.53 11.02
C LEU A 164 2.96 1.65 10.94
N ASN A 165 3.67 0.52 10.85
CA ASN A 165 5.12 0.45 10.73
C ASN A 165 5.59 0.39 9.27
N ALA A 166 4.66 0.39 8.30
CA ALA A 166 5.02 0.50 6.90
C ALA A 166 5.91 1.75 6.73
N PRO A 167 7.03 1.65 6.02
CA PRO A 167 7.81 2.83 5.73
C PRO A 167 6.85 3.83 5.07
N LEU A 168 6.70 5.01 5.68
CA LEU A 168 6.05 6.14 5.02
C LEU A 168 6.89 6.41 3.78
N GLY A 169 6.46 5.83 2.65
CA GLY A 169 7.29 5.79 1.46
C GLY A 169 7.69 7.20 1.08
N ILE A 170 8.98 7.46 1.09
CA ILE A 170 9.53 8.11 -0.09
C ILE A 170 9.07 7.19 -1.20
N GLU A 171 8.17 7.67 -2.10
CA GLU A 171 7.83 6.94 -3.31
C GLU A 171 9.11 6.23 -3.79
N GLN A 172 9.17 4.90 -3.70
CA GLN A 172 9.98 4.19 -4.65
C GLN A 172 9.25 4.43 -5.97
N ALA A 173 9.60 5.56 -6.59
CA ALA A 173 9.24 5.81 -7.97
C ALA A 173 9.47 4.51 -8.71
N GLY A 174 8.38 3.94 -9.23
CA GLY A 174 8.23 2.58 -9.70
C GLY A 174 9.51 1.97 -10.26
N GLU A 175 9.67 0.66 -10.04
CA GLU A 175 10.79 -0.22 -10.43
C GLU A 175 12.04 0.57 -10.83
N ASN A 176 13.19 0.37 -10.17
CA ASN A 176 14.48 1.04 -10.47
C ASN A 176 14.72 1.13 -11.99
N ASN A 177 14.04 2.07 -12.63
CA ASN A 177 14.00 2.19 -14.08
C ASN A 177 15.35 2.65 -14.65
N PHE A 178 16.26 3.16 -13.77
CA PHE A 178 17.55 3.68 -14.21
C PHE A 178 18.72 2.76 -13.87
N GLN A 179 18.60 1.82 -12.93
CA GLN A 179 19.75 1.05 -12.38
C GLN A 179 20.95 1.97 -12.13
N LEU A 180 20.69 3.09 -11.45
CA LEU A 180 21.63 4.17 -11.27
C LEU A 180 22.79 3.73 -10.36
N SER A 181 24.02 3.99 -10.79
CA SER A 181 25.20 3.83 -9.95
C SER A 181 26.19 4.97 -10.18
N SER A 182 27.01 5.27 -9.18
CA SER A 182 28.04 6.30 -9.27
C SER A 182 29.35 5.83 -8.63
N TYR A 183 30.46 6.23 -9.22
CA TYR A 183 31.81 5.91 -8.76
C TYR A 183 32.85 6.96 -9.21
N PRO A 184 33.97 7.10 -8.45
CA PRO A 184 34.23 6.51 -7.15
C PRO A 184 33.35 7.11 -6.05
N ASN A 185 33.22 6.41 -4.93
CA ASN A 185 32.59 6.93 -3.71
C ASN A 185 33.43 6.51 -2.49
N PRO A 186 34.10 7.42 -1.76
CA PRO A 186 34.14 8.87 -1.98
C PRO A 186 34.75 9.33 -3.30
N VAL A 187 34.26 10.47 -3.81
CA VAL A 187 34.76 11.11 -5.03
C VAL A 187 35.61 12.32 -4.67
N ASN A 188 36.67 12.55 -5.48
CA ASN A 188 37.50 13.77 -5.36
C ASN A 188 37.03 14.84 -6.36
N ASN A 189 37.17 14.62 -7.66
CA ASN A 189 36.89 15.65 -8.68
C ASN A 189 35.80 15.25 -9.66
N ILE A 190 35.82 14.00 -10.16
CA ILE A 190 34.91 13.54 -11.21
C ILE A 190 34.08 12.37 -10.70
N LEU A 191 32.78 12.53 -10.65
CA LEU A 191 31.81 11.50 -10.36
C LEU A 191 31.36 10.86 -11.67
N ASN A 192 31.71 9.59 -11.88
CA ASN A 192 31.18 8.84 -13.01
C ASN A 192 29.79 8.31 -12.67
N VAL A 193 28.90 8.32 -13.65
CA VAL A 193 27.51 7.89 -13.51
C VAL A 193 27.23 6.80 -14.53
N SER A 194 26.71 5.68 -14.06
CA SER A 194 26.21 4.60 -14.92
C SER A 194 24.72 4.40 -14.66
N TYR A 195 23.94 4.25 -15.71
CA TYR A 195 22.51 4.01 -15.66
C TYR A 195 22.06 3.25 -16.91
N THR A 196 20.98 2.48 -16.79
CA THR A 196 20.35 1.78 -17.92
C THR A 196 18.97 2.37 -18.14
N LYS A 197 18.73 2.99 -19.29
CA LYS A 197 17.40 3.42 -19.71
C LYS A 197 17.31 3.57 -21.23
N ASP A 198 16.06 3.47 -21.71
CA ASP A 198 15.70 3.70 -23.11
C ASP A 198 16.08 5.14 -23.50
N GLN A 199 16.85 5.30 -24.59
CA GLN A 199 17.44 6.56 -25.03
C GLN A 199 16.42 7.58 -25.58
N SER A 200 15.13 7.25 -25.57
CA SER A 200 14.07 8.10 -26.12
C SER A 200 13.55 9.19 -25.17
N GLU A 201 13.87 9.15 -23.88
CA GLU A 201 13.41 10.13 -22.90
C GLU A 201 14.48 11.13 -22.48
N LYS A 202 14.07 12.39 -22.35
CA LYS A 202 14.94 13.45 -21.82
C LYS A 202 15.22 13.23 -20.35
N ILE A 203 16.49 13.03 -20.00
CA ILE A 203 16.97 12.79 -18.63
C ILE A 203 17.65 14.06 -18.10
N THR A 204 17.44 14.35 -16.82
CA THR A 204 18.08 15.45 -16.09
C THR A 204 18.80 14.89 -14.89
N PHE A 205 20.05 15.33 -14.65
CA PHE A 205 20.85 14.99 -13.49
C PHE A 205 20.95 16.21 -12.56
N ASN A 206 20.70 16.00 -11.28
CA ASN A 206 20.85 17.01 -10.24
C ASN A 206 21.72 16.45 -9.11
N ILE A 207 22.70 17.24 -8.63
CA ILE A 207 23.34 16.97 -7.35
C ILE A 207 22.68 17.84 -6.30
N ILE A 208 22.28 17.23 -5.19
CA ILE A 208 21.49 17.83 -4.12
C ILE A 208 22.27 17.68 -2.82
N ASP A 209 22.36 18.73 -2.03
CA ASP A 209 22.95 18.68 -0.69
C ASP A 209 21.99 18.06 0.34
N VAL A 210 22.47 17.82 1.55
CA VAL A 210 21.68 17.22 2.65
C VAL A 210 20.48 18.07 3.11
N LEU A 211 20.39 19.34 2.66
CA LEU A 211 19.27 20.24 2.95
C LEU A 211 18.25 20.27 1.78
N GLY A 212 18.46 19.44 0.74
CA GLY A 212 17.58 19.39 -0.43
C GLY A 212 17.84 20.47 -1.49
N LYS A 213 18.92 21.27 -1.37
CA LYS A 213 19.26 22.30 -2.34
C LYS A 213 20.01 21.68 -3.52
N ILE A 214 19.58 22.01 -4.74
CA ILE A 214 20.32 21.64 -5.96
C ILE A 214 21.62 22.48 -6.01
N VAL A 215 22.76 21.81 -6.04
CA VAL A 215 24.09 22.44 -6.09
C VAL A 215 24.75 22.30 -7.47
N ILE A 216 24.41 21.25 -8.22
CA ILE A 216 24.80 21.07 -9.64
C ILE A 216 23.58 20.58 -10.40
N GLN A 217 23.36 21.10 -11.62
CA GLN A 217 22.32 20.65 -12.53
C GLN A 217 22.87 20.46 -13.92
N GLU A 218 22.78 19.22 -14.43
CA GLU A 218 23.13 18.85 -15.79
C GLU A 218 21.87 18.52 -16.60
N LYS A 219 21.74 19.08 -17.79
CA LYS A 219 20.53 18.97 -18.63
C LYS A 219 20.64 17.95 -19.76
N GLU A 220 21.79 17.32 -19.92
CA GLU A 220 22.05 16.37 -20.99
C GLU A 220 22.58 15.05 -20.44
N LEU A 221 22.48 14.00 -21.27
CA LEU A 221 23.06 12.69 -21.02
C LEU A 221 24.55 12.83 -20.71
N THR A 222 24.91 12.70 -19.44
CA THR A 222 26.29 12.72 -19.00
C THR A 222 26.67 11.41 -18.30
N THR A 223 27.86 10.94 -18.58
CA THR A 223 28.47 9.79 -17.87
C THR A 223 29.47 10.23 -16.82
N SER A 224 29.73 11.54 -16.70
CA SER A 224 30.65 12.09 -15.70
C SER A 224 30.24 13.52 -15.32
N ILE A 225 30.31 13.83 -14.03
CA ILE A 225 29.96 15.12 -13.46
C ILE A 225 31.17 15.66 -12.70
N ASP A 226 31.58 16.90 -12.99
CA ASP A 226 32.62 17.59 -12.24
C ASP A 226 32.06 18.08 -10.90
N VAL A 227 32.60 17.53 -9.81
CA VAL A 227 32.22 17.85 -8.43
C VAL A 227 33.33 18.59 -7.68
N SER A 228 34.39 19.03 -8.36
CA SER A 228 35.56 19.71 -7.76
C SER A 228 35.20 21.02 -7.04
N SER A 229 34.06 21.65 -7.41
CA SER A 229 33.55 22.85 -6.77
C SER A 229 32.77 22.63 -5.49
N LEU A 230 32.40 21.36 -5.19
CA LEU A 230 31.65 21.02 -3.99
C LEU A 230 32.59 20.95 -2.78
N LYS A 231 32.05 21.23 -1.60
CA LYS A 231 32.78 21.03 -0.34
C LYS A 231 32.76 19.56 0.07
N ASN A 232 33.73 19.17 0.90
CA ASN A 232 33.71 17.83 1.51
C ASN A 232 32.39 17.62 2.27
N GLY A 233 31.71 16.50 1.99
CA GLY A 233 30.43 16.20 2.58
C GLY A 233 29.62 15.17 1.81
N ASN A 234 28.39 14.92 2.28
CA ASN A 234 27.45 13.98 1.68
C ASN A 234 26.47 14.72 0.76
N TYR A 235 26.20 14.10 -0.37
CA TYR A 235 25.34 14.59 -1.42
C TYR A 235 24.47 13.46 -1.99
N PHE A 236 23.43 13.84 -2.74
CA PHE A 236 22.62 12.89 -3.49
C PHE A 236 22.70 13.21 -4.98
N LEU A 237 22.93 12.18 -5.79
CA LEU A 237 22.75 12.24 -7.24
C LEU A 237 21.31 11.84 -7.56
N LYS A 238 20.51 12.77 -8.05
CA LYS A 238 19.13 12.54 -8.51
C LYS A 238 19.08 12.54 -10.03
N VAL A 239 18.55 11.48 -10.59
CA VAL A 239 18.26 11.35 -12.02
C VAL A 239 16.76 11.36 -12.21
N SER A 240 16.27 12.15 -13.16
CA SER A 240 14.84 12.30 -13.40
C SER A 240 14.54 12.28 -14.88
N SER A 241 13.47 11.62 -15.28
CA SER A 241 12.83 11.71 -16.59
C SER A 241 11.44 12.36 -16.43
N LYS A 242 10.64 12.33 -17.48
CA LYS A 242 9.26 12.83 -17.43
C LYS A 242 8.35 11.97 -16.55
N THR A 243 8.65 10.67 -16.41
CA THR A 243 7.79 9.68 -15.80
C THR A 243 8.38 9.00 -14.56
N SER A 244 9.70 9.18 -14.28
CA SER A 244 10.38 8.49 -13.19
C SER A 244 11.57 9.28 -12.66
N SER A 245 11.96 9.03 -11.39
CA SER A 245 13.19 9.57 -10.81
C SER A 245 13.82 8.54 -9.87
N GLU A 246 15.16 8.56 -9.79
CA GLU A 246 15.95 7.74 -8.86
C GLU A 246 17.02 8.60 -8.21
N SER A 247 17.41 8.28 -6.97
CA SER A 247 18.39 9.05 -6.21
C SER A 247 19.31 8.12 -5.43
N ILE A 248 20.64 8.37 -5.52
CA ILE A 248 21.65 7.59 -4.77
C ILE A 248 22.58 8.53 -4.00
N PRO A 249 23.04 8.16 -2.80
CA PRO A 249 23.97 8.95 -2.02
C PRO A 249 25.42 8.77 -2.50
N PHE A 250 26.23 9.82 -2.37
CA PHE A 250 27.68 9.77 -2.51
C PHE A 250 28.35 10.79 -1.61
N SER A 251 29.67 10.61 -1.37
CA SER A 251 30.48 11.49 -0.53
C SER A 251 31.57 12.16 -1.37
N VAL A 252 31.80 13.46 -1.13
CA VAL A 252 32.93 14.22 -1.70
C VAL A 252 34.04 14.33 -0.64
N ASN A 253 35.29 14.03 -1.04
CA ASN A 253 36.47 14.13 -0.20
C ASN A 253 37.68 14.55 -1.06
N HIS A 254 38.08 15.81 -0.94
CA HIS A 254 39.24 16.41 -1.62
C HIS A 254 40.52 16.26 -0.81
#